data_7bae3f27c9f8ec3a76e005b17351e51c
#
_entry.id   7bae3f27c9f8ec3a76e005b17351e51c
#
_cell.length_a   1.000
_cell.length_b   1.000
_cell.length_c   1.000
_cell.angle_alpha   90.00
_cell.angle_beta   90.00
_cell.angle_gamma   90.00
#
_symmetry.space_group_name_H-M   'P 1'
#
loop_
_entity.id
_entity.type
_entity.pdbx_description
1 polymer ?
#
loop_
_entity_poly.entity_id
_entity_poly.type
_entity_poly.pdbx_seq_one_letter_code
_entity_poly.pdbx_strand_id
1 'polypeptide(L)'
;AENSSSDRQACKKHELYVSFRDLGWQDWIIAPEGYAAYYCEGECAFPLNSYMNATNHAIVQTLVHFINPETVPKPCCAPTQLNAISVLYFDDSSNVILKKYRNMVVRACGCH
;
A
#
# COMPACT_ATOMS: atom_id res chain seq x y z
N ALA A 1 10.72 -20.94 -2.60
CA ALA A 1 10.65 -20.69 -2.95
C ALA A 1 10.91 -20.12 -3.45
N GLU A 2 11.02 -20.32 -3.38
CA GLU A 2 10.99 -19.99 -3.93
C GLU A 2 11.34 -19.16 -4.44
N ASN A 3 11.68 -18.84 -4.33
CA ASN A 3 11.81 -18.14 -4.87
C ASN A 3 12.47 -17.60 -5.60
N SER A 4 12.56 -17.81 -5.59
CA SER A 4 13.54 -17.49 -6.59
C SER A 4 13.14 -16.30 -7.46
N SER A 5 14.06 -15.82 -8.32
CA SER A 5 13.76 -14.63 -9.11
C SER A 5 12.60 -14.87 -10.08
N SER A 6 12.42 -16.11 -10.54
CA SER A 6 11.32 -16.40 -11.45
C SER A 6 9.97 -16.30 -10.78
N ASP A 7 9.94 -16.37 -9.45
CA ASP A 7 8.71 -16.26 -8.69
C ASP A 7 8.39 -14.84 -8.27
N ARG A 8 9.25 -13.90 -8.62
CA ARG A 8 9.01 -12.51 -8.30
C ARG A 8 7.81 -12.00 -9.08
N GLN A 9 6.94 -11.32 -8.38
CA GLN A 9 5.76 -10.76 -9.00
C GLN A 9 5.94 -9.28 -9.23
N ALA A 10 5.25 -8.76 -10.25
CA ALA A 10 5.23 -7.34 -10.51
C ALA A 10 4.53 -6.61 -9.37
N CYS A 11 4.82 -5.32 -9.26
CA CYS A 11 4.18 -4.47 -8.27
C CYS A 11 2.67 -4.54 -8.40
N LYS A 12 2.00 -4.91 -7.32
CA LYS A 12 0.54 -4.99 -7.32
C LYS A 12 -0.02 -4.91 -5.91
N LYS A 13 -1.33 -4.79 -5.85
CA LYS A 13 -2.06 -4.71 -4.58
C LYS A 13 -2.27 -6.11 -4.03
N HIS A 14 -2.00 -6.26 -2.74
CA HIS A 14 -2.20 -7.52 -2.02
C HIS A 14 -3.19 -7.30 -0.90
N GLU A 15 -3.83 -8.39 -0.49
CA GLU A 15 -4.82 -8.33 0.58
C GLU A 15 -4.14 -8.19 1.94
N LEU A 16 -4.73 -7.34 2.77
CA LEU A 16 -4.33 -7.20 4.17
C LEU A 16 -5.55 -6.75 4.95
N TYR A 17 -5.99 -7.57 5.87
CA TYR A 17 -7.09 -7.21 6.76
C TYR A 17 -6.51 -6.75 8.08
N VAL A 18 -6.91 -5.55 8.52
CA VAL A 18 -6.47 -4.98 9.79
C VAL A 18 -7.59 -5.12 10.79
N SER A 19 -7.34 -5.83 11.87
CA SER A 19 -8.32 -6.00 12.94
C SER A 19 -7.96 -5.06 14.09
N PHE A 20 -8.91 -4.22 14.50
CA PHE A 20 -8.67 -3.32 15.61
C PHE A 20 -8.53 -4.09 16.94
N ARG A 21 -9.11 -5.27 17.00
CA ARG A 21 -8.90 -6.15 18.16
C ARG A 21 -7.44 -6.57 18.26
N ASP A 22 -6.86 -6.98 17.13
CA ASP A 22 -5.46 -7.42 17.12
C ASP A 22 -4.51 -6.29 17.44
N LEU A 23 -4.93 -5.05 17.19
CA LEU A 23 -4.14 -3.88 17.55
C LEU A 23 -4.38 -3.44 19.00
N GLY A 24 -5.31 -4.06 19.69
CA GLY A 24 -5.62 -3.69 21.07
C GLY A 24 -6.49 -2.45 21.18
N TRP A 25 -7.18 -2.10 20.11
CA TRP A 25 -7.98 -0.87 20.07
C TRP A 25 -9.47 -1.08 20.25
N GLN A 26 -9.90 -2.32 20.55
CA GLN A 26 -11.33 -2.61 20.65
C GLN A 26 -12.01 -1.91 21.82
N ASP A 27 -11.23 -1.45 22.81
CA ASP A 27 -11.83 -0.80 23.97
C ASP A 27 -12.38 0.58 23.65
N TRP A 28 -11.86 1.24 22.63
CA TRP A 28 -12.30 2.59 22.31
C TRP A 28 -12.87 2.72 20.90
N ILE A 29 -12.68 1.74 20.05
CA ILE A 29 -13.27 1.76 18.71
C ILE A 29 -14.54 0.91 18.72
N ILE A 30 -15.65 1.53 18.35
CA ILE A 30 -16.95 0.86 18.33
C ILE A 30 -17.11 0.10 17.02
N ALA A 31 -16.80 0.73 15.90
CA ALA A 31 -16.97 0.14 14.59
C ALA A 31 -16.09 0.87 13.58
N PRO A 32 -15.65 0.16 12.55
CA PRO A 32 -15.82 -1.27 12.30
C PRO A 32 -14.86 -2.10 13.15
N GLU A 33 -15.05 -3.42 13.17
CA GLU A 33 -14.14 -4.30 13.89
C GLU A 33 -12.75 -4.32 13.24
N GLY A 34 -12.72 -4.10 11.95
CA GLY A 34 -11.50 -4.06 11.18
C GLY A 34 -11.84 -3.66 9.76
N TYR A 35 -10.84 -3.64 8.89
CA TYR A 35 -11.08 -3.25 7.51
C TYR A 35 -9.99 -3.83 6.61
N ALA A 36 -10.31 -3.92 5.31
CA ALA A 36 -9.37 -4.40 4.32
C ALA A 36 -8.52 -3.22 3.88
N ALA A 37 -7.29 -3.16 4.37
CA ALA A 37 -6.38 -2.05 4.11
C ALA A 37 -5.59 -2.24 2.82
N TYR A 38 -5.29 -3.50 2.48
CA TYR A 38 -4.43 -3.89 1.37
C TYR A 38 -3.03 -3.30 1.54
N TYR A 39 -2.11 -3.72 0.72
CA TYR A 39 -0.76 -3.17 0.70
C TYR A 39 -0.14 -3.41 -0.66
N CYS A 40 0.94 -2.70 -0.94
CA CYS A 40 1.61 -2.77 -2.22
C CYS A 40 2.92 -3.53 -2.08
N GLU A 41 3.13 -4.48 -2.97
CA GLU A 41 4.36 -5.27 -2.97
C GLU A 41 4.63 -5.81 -4.36
N GLY A 42 5.90 -5.91 -4.70
CA GLY A 42 6.31 -6.48 -5.96
C GLY A 42 7.48 -5.72 -6.55
N GLU A 43 7.97 -6.25 -7.66
CA GLU A 43 9.14 -5.72 -8.32
C GLU A 43 8.78 -4.60 -9.29
N CYS A 44 9.62 -3.58 -9.33
CA CYS A 44 9.54 -2.52 -10.32
C CYS A 44 10.75 -2.60 -11.23
N ALA A 45 10.93 -3.74 -11.84
CA ALA A 45 12.09 -4.00 -12.71
C ALA A 45 11.78 -3.66 -14.16
N PHE A 46 12.82 -3.32 -14.90
CA PHE A 46 12.68 -3.04 -16.31
C PHE A 46 12.40 -4.35 -17.09
N PRO A 47 11.49 -4.32 -18.08
CA PRO A 47 10.66 -3.20 -18.48
C PRO A 47 9.40 -3.12 -17.59
N LEU A 48 8.97 -1.90 -17.30
CA LEU A 48 7.72 -1.68 -16.58
C LEU A 48 6.56 -1.83 -17.55
N ASN A 49 5.58 -2.62 -17.17
CA ASN A 49 4.41 -2.82 -18.03
C ASN A 49 3.27 -1.89 -17.58
N SER A 50 2.18 -1.89 -18.36
CA SER A 50 1.06 -0.99 -18.12
C SER A 50 0.31 -1.30 -16.83
N TYR A 51 0.43 -2.50 -16.31
CA TYR A 51 -0.26 -2.87 -15.08
C TYR A 51 0.40 -2.31 -13.84
N MET A 52 1.62 -1.83 -13.96
CA MET A 52 2.36 -1.30 -12.82
C MET A 52 2.05 0.15 -12.52
N ASN A 53 1.21 0.80 -13.31
CA ASN A 53 0.85 2.21 -13.12
C ASN A 53 2.07 3.08 -12.87
N ALA A 54 3.13 2.87 -13.65
CA ALA A 54 4.37 3.58 -13.45
C ALA A 54 4.26 5.02 -13.93
N THR A 55 4.85 5.92 -13.15
CA THR A 55 4.98 7.30 -13.60
C THR A 55 6.07 7.39 -14.68
N ASN A 56 6.04 8.47 -15.44
CA ASN A 56 7.11 8.69 -16.43
C ASN A 56 8.47 8.76 -15.75
N HIS A 57 8.52 9.34 -14.56
CA HIS A 57 9.77 9.39 -13.80
C HIS A 57 10.25 7.99 -13.45
N ALA A 58 9.34 7.11 -13.04
CA ALA A 58 9.71 5.74 -12.70
C ALA A 58 10.27 5.00 -13.90
N ILE A 59 9.70 5.23 -15.09
CA ILE A 59 10.19 4.61 -16.30
C ILE A 59 11.62 5.05 -16.58
N VAL A 60 11.87 6.34 -16.46
CA VAL A 60 13.22 6.88 -16.69
C VAL A 60 14.18 6.35 -15.63
N GLN A 61 13.75 6.33 -14.37
CA GLN A 61 14.59 5.85 -13.29
C GLN A 61 14.96 4.37 -13.49
N THR A 62 14.01 3.57 -13.97
CA THR A 62 14.27 2.16 -14.24
C THR A 62 15.32 1.99 -15.33
N LEU A 63 15.25 2.81 -16.36
CA LEU A 63 16.23 2.76 -17.44
C LEU A 63 17.61 3.16 -16.94
N VAL A 64 17.69 4.20 -16.11
CA VAL A 64 18.96 4.63 -15.55
C VAL A 64 19.53 3.54 -14.63
N HIS A 65 18.67 2.93 -13.83
CA HIS A 65 19.10 1.83 -12.96
C HIS A 65 19.64 0.66 -13.79
N PHE A 66 18.98 0.34 -14.90
CA PHE A 66 19.39 -0.77 -15.75
C PHE A 66 20.79 -0.53 -16.31
N ILE A 67 21.09 0.71 -16.70
CA ILE A 67 22.36 1.06 -17.27
C ILE A 67 23.43 1.19 -16.18
N ASN A 68 23.07 1.78 -15.04
CA ASN A 68 24.04 2.05 -13.97
C ASN A 68 23.39 1.79 -12.61
N PRO A 69 23.32 0.52 -12.19
CA PRO A 69 22.60 0.17 -10.96
C PRO A 69 23.17 0.80 -9.69
N GLU A 70 24.44 1.20 -9.72
CA GLU A 70 25.08 1.77 -8.55
C GLU A 70 24.71 3.22 -8.32
N THR A 71 24.22 3.89 -9.34
CA THR A 71 23.92 5.32 -9.24
C THR A 71 22.51 5.57 -8.76
N VAL A 72 21.55 4.81 -9.26
CA VAL A 72 20.12 5.05 -9.00
C VAL A 72 19.45 3.72 -8.69
N PRO A 73 18.67 3.63 -7.60
CA PRO A 73 17.93 2.41 -7.30
C PRO A 73 16.72 2.26 -8.20
N LYS A 74 16.14 1.06 -8.19
CA LYS A 74 14.88 0.81 -8.87
C LYS A 74 13.76 1.62 -8.23
N PRO A 75 12.70 1.96 -8.99
CA PRO A 75 11.51 2.56 -8.38
C PRO A 75 10.90 1.65 -7.32
N CYS A 76 10.08 2.23 -6.47
CA CYS A 76 9.43 1.49 -5.39
C CYS A 76 7.98 1.22 -5.70
N CYS A 77 7.51 0.04 -5.32
CA CYS A 77 6.10 -0.32 -5.38
C CYS A 77 5.39 0.35 -4.21
N ALA A 78 4.48 1.26 -4.50
CA ALA A 78 3.83 2.07 -3.47
C ALA A 78 2.41 2.42 -3.89
N PRO A 79 1.56 2.78 -2.93
CA PRO A 79 0.19 3.16 -3.26
C PRO A 79 0.15 4.40 -4.16
N THR A 80 -0.67 4.32 -5.19
CA THR A 80 -0.91 5.46 -6.08
C THR A 80 -2.25 6.11 -5.78
N GLN A 81 -3.19 5.36 -5.22
CA GLN A 81 -4.50 5.87 -4.84
C GLN A 81 -4.90 5.25 -3.52
N LEU A 82 -5.45 6.07 -2.65
CA LEU A 82 -5.85 5.64 -1.31
C LEU A 82 -7.27 6.14 -1.04
N ASN A 83 -8.02 5.35 -0.29
CA ASN A 83 -9.38 5.69 0.11
C ASN A 83 -9.44 5.92 1.61
N ALA A 84 -10.49 6.63 2.02
CA ALA A 84 -10.75 6.88 3.43
C ALA A 84 -11.67 5.82 4.00
N ILE A 85 -11.64 5.70 5.32
CA ILE A 85 -12.67 4.94 6.06
C ILE A 85 -13.22 5.82 7.16
N SER A 86 -14.43 5.49 7.61
CA SER A 86 -15.04 6.17 8.74
C SER A 86 -14.96 5.24 9.95
N VAL A 87 -14.58 5.80 11.10
CA VAL A 87 -14.42 5.05 12.33
C VAL A 87 -15.31 5.68 13.40
N LEU A 88 -16.05 4.83 14.09
CA LEU A 88 -16.89 5.24 15.21
C LEU A 88 -16.18 4.85 16.50
N TYR A 89 -15.97 5.83 17.39
CA TYR A 89 -15.18 5.59 18.59
C TYR A 89 -15.67 6.46 19.76
N PHE A 90 -15.19 6.13 20.96
CA PHE A 90 -15.45 6.93 22.14
C PHE A 90 -14.32 7.93 22.36
N ASP A 91 -14.68 9.17 22.73
CA ASP A 91 -13.67 10.15 23.12
C ASP A 91 -13.44 10.05 24.64
N ASP A 92 -12.64 10.96 25.18
CA ASP A 92 -12.28 10.95 26.60
C ASP A 92 -13.49 11.15 27.51
N SER A 93 -14.54 11.76 26.99
CA SER A 93 -15.77 12.00 27.78
C SER A 93 -16.83 10.95 27.52
N SER A 94 -16.45 9.84 26.89
CA SER A 94 -17.35 8.74 26.55
C SER A 94 -18.41 9.14 25.53
N ASN A 95 -18.18 10.19 24.77
CA ASN A 95 -19.06 10.55 23.67
C ASN A 95 -18.72 9.70 22.43
N VAL A 96 -19.76 9.37 21.68
CA VAL A 96 -19.57 8.59 20.45
C VAL A 96 -19.25 9.56 19.31
N ILE A 97 -18.12 9.35 18.67
CA ILE A 97 -17.62 10.22 17.60
C ILE A 97 -17.47 9.39 16.32
N LEU A 98 -17.98 9.95 15.23
CA LEU A 98 -17.74 9.37 13.90
C LEU A 98 -16.73 10.27 13.18
N LYS A 99 -15.61 9.68 12.79
CA LYS A 99 -14.56 10.44 12.11
C LYS A 99 -14.09 9.71 10.87
N LYS A 100 -13.83 10.49 9.83
CA LYS A 100 -13.33 9.97 8.57
C LYS A 100 -11.81 10.12 8.55
N TYR A 101 -11.12 9.00 8.39
CA TYR A 101 -9.66 8.99 8.27
C TYR A 101 -9.29 8.78 6.82
N ARG A 102 -8.44 9.66 6.30
CA ARG A 102 -8.02 9.59 4.91
C ARG A 102 -6.83 8.65 4.76
N ASN A 103 -6.63 8.17 3.54
CA ASN A 103 -5.45 7.39 3.17
C ASN A 103 -5.30 6.13 4.00
N MET A 104 -6.41 5.44 4.23
CA MET A 104 -6.43 4.24 5.06
C MET A 104 -6.47 2.96 4.25
N VAL A 105 -7.00 3.00 3.04
CA VAL A 105 -7.20 1.81 2.20
C VAL A 105 -6.46 2.01 0.89
N VAL A 106 -5.60 1.06 0.54
CA VAL A 106 -4.92 1.11 -0.76
C VAL A 106 -5.92 0.74 -1.84
N ARG A 107 -6.12 1.65 -2.79
CA ARG A 107 -6.99 1.42 -3.92
C ARG A 107 -6.22 0.92 -5.13
N ALA A 108 -5.03 1.46 -5.34
CA ALA A 108 -4.21 1.06 -6.46
C ALA A 108 -2.74 1.20 -6.09
N CYS A 109 -1.90 0.39 -6.70
CA CYS A 109 -0.46 0.41 -6.51
C CYS A 109 0.24 0.72 -7.81
N GLY A 110 1.46 1.23 -7.71
CA GLY A 110 2.27 1.51 -8.88
C GLY A 110 3.71 1.72 -8.51
N CYS A 111 4.53 1.91 -9.53
CA CYS A 111 5.96 2.13 -9.38
C CYS A 111 6.28 3.61 -9.43
N HIS A 112 6.99 4.09 -8.43
CA HIS A 112 7.33 5.52 -8.31
C HIS A 112 8.79 5.75 -8.09
#